data_d95108da5732d1e296d4426468dd7cc3
#
_entry.id   d95108da5732d1e296d4426468dd7cc3
#
_cell.length_a   1.000
_cell.length_b   1.000
_cell.length_c   1.000
_cell.angle_alpha   90.00
_cell.angle_beta   90.00
_cell.angle_gamma   90.00
#
_symmetry.space_group_name_H-M   'P 1'
#
loop_
_entity.id
_entity.type
_entity.pdbx_description
1 polymer ?
#
loop_
_entity_poly.entity_id
_entity_poly.type
_entity_poly.pdbx_seq_one_letter_code
_entity_poly.pdbx_strand_id
1 'polypeptide(L)'
;MAATQANPTRPFPAAGPLPAGLVLRHLRPPDDYPKMNAIANAIRAAEGEDFYTTDDQFQKFYENLSGCDATTDVAIAEIDGRIVGYGRTATHEELDGTRIYEIIPFVDPAVAGEEVFEAMRAAVETRAVTIAAGHPPGDKFLETFGGDQAPKRNALLQAAGYAPVRYFYSMVRPSLEDLPDAPLPDGLEIREVQPEHMRLIWAAADEAFRDHWGYTPSTESDYELFLTDPVMTDSSLWRIAWDGDEVAGQVRSYINAEENARHGRLRGYTEHISVGRPWRRRGLARALIAASFPLLRARGMTEAALGVDTENTSGALRVYEGCGFRPVRRSATYRKPLA
;
A
#
# COMPACT_ATOMS: atom_id res chain seq x y z
N MET A 1 -13.60 -28.07 -3.08
CA MET A 1 -14.89 -27.41 -3.35
C MET A 1 -14.79 -26.74 -4.70
N ALA A 2 -15.71 -26.97 -5.64
CA ALA A 2 -15.63 -26.38 -6.98
C ALA A 2 -15.84 -24.87 -6.86
N ALA A 3 -14.88 -24.09 -7.32
CA ALA A 3 -15.03 -22.64 -7.47
C ALA A 3 -16.23 -22.39 -8.39
N THR A 4 -17.26 -21.75 -7.86
CA THR A 4 -18.40 -21.29 -8.64
C THR A 4 -17.89 -20.21 -9.59
N GLN A 5 -17.70 -20.56 -10.87
CA GLN A 5 -17.33 -19.57 -11.89
C GLN A 5 -18.38 -18.45 -11.85
N ALA A 6 -17.95 -17.25 -11.45
CA ALA A 6 -18.81 -16.08 -11.46
C ALA A 6 -19.27 -15.82 -12.91
N ASN A 7 -20.59 -15.73 -13.11
CA ASN A 7 -21.14 -15.35 -14.39
C ASN A 7 -20.84 -13.85 -14.60
N PRO A 8 -19.99 -13.47 -15.57
CA PRO A 8 -19.54 -12.07 -15.75
C PRO A 8 -20.67 -11.10 -16.16
N THR A 9 -21.87 -11.61 -16.46
CA THR A 9 -23.06 -10.79 -16.74
C THR A 9 -23.95 -10.60 -15.51
N ARG A 10 -23.63 -11.26 -14.39
CA ARG A 10 -24.40 -11.12 -13.15
C ARG A 10 -24.18 -9.71 -12.55
N PRO A 11 -25.24 -8.97 -12.22
CA PRO A 11 -25.14 -7.68 -11.54
C PRO A 11 -24.37 -7.84 -10.22
N PHE A 12 -23.51 -6.87 -9.90
CA PHE A 12 -22.92 -6.77 -8.56
C PHE A 12 -24.00 -6.26 -7.59
N PRO A 13 -24.06 -6.78 -6.36
CA PRO A 13 -25.07 -6.36 -5.38
C PRO A 13 -25.00 -4.86 -5.11
N ALA A 14 -26.13 -4.17 -5.24
CA ALA A 14 -26.25 -2.75 -4.90
C ALA A 14 -27.03 -2.61 -3.57
N ALA A 15 -26.65 -1.61 -2.76
CA ALA A 15 -27.30 -1.32 -1.48
C ALA A 15 -28.68 -0.61 -1.62
N GLY A 16 -29.01 -0.15 -2.83
CA GLY A 16 -30.23 0.61 -3.10
C GLY A 16 -30.37 0.96 -4.59
N PRO A 17 -31.27 1.89 -4.95
CA PRO A 17 -31.41 2.33 -6.33
C PRO A 17 -30.13 3.00 -6.82
N LEU A 18 -29.73 2.64 -8.04
CA LEU A 18 -28.55 3.21 -8.68
C LEU A 18 -28.90 4.53 -9.39
N PRO A 19 -27.95 5.47 -9.51
CA PRO A 19 -28.07 6.63 -10.39
C PRO A 19 -28.47 6.24 -11.82
N ALA A 20 -29.14 7.15 -12.53
CA ALA A 20 -29.63 6.89 -13.89
C ALA A 20 -28.48 6.50 -14.82
N GLY A 21 -28.64 5.41 -15.54
CA GLY A 21 -27.64 4.88 -16.48
C GLY A 21 -26.49 4.12 -15.83
N LEU A 22 -26.35 4.14 -14.50
CA LEU A 22 -25.29 3.39 -13.80
C LEU A 22 -25.64 1.92 -13.69
N VAL A 23 -24.69 1.07 -14.07
CA VAL A 23 -24.75 -0.39 -13.89
C VAL A 23 -23.54 -0.82 -13.08
N LEU A 24 -23.77 -1.70 -12.09
CA LEU A 24 -22.69 -2.37 -11.36
C LEU A 24 -22.64 -3.84 -11.78
N ARG A 25 -21.45 -4.30 -12.17
CA ARG A 25 -21.21 -5.71 -12.54
C ARG A 25 -19.93 -6.25 -11.90
N HIS A 26 -19.75 -7.55 -11.97
CA HIS A 26 -18.49 -8.17 -11.57
C HIS A 26 -17.35 -7.89 -12.56
N LEU A 27 -16.12 -7.97 -12.07
CA LEU A 27 -14.88 -7.88 -12.84
C LEU A 27 -14.83 -8.96 -13.94
N ARG A 28 -14.27 -8.61 -15.08
CA ARG A 28 -13.93 -9.51 -16.21
C ARG A 28 -12.41 -9.51 -16.42
N PRO A 29 -11.66 -10.40 -15.72
CA PRO A 29 -10.23 -10.49 -15.95
C PRO A 29 -9.92 -11.14 -17.32
N PRO A 30 -8.84 -10.74 -17.99
CA PRO A 30 -7.97 -9.59 -17.70
C PRO A 30 -8.47 -8.27 -18.31
N ASP A 31 -9.58 -8.27 -19.04
CA ASP A 31 -10.03 -7.21 -19.95
C ASP A 31 -10.27 -5.86 -19.24
N ASP A 32 -10.72 -5.90 -17.98
CA ASP A 32 -11.02 -4.68 -17.23
C ASP A 32 -9.79 -4.04 -16.57
N TYR A 33 -8.71 -4.77 -16.34
CA TYR A 33 -7.53 -4.28 -15.60
C TYR A 33 -6.92 -3.00 -16.18
N PRO A 34 -6.72 -2.85 -17.50
CA PRO A 34 -6.15 -1.61 -18.03
C PRO A 34 -7.01 -0.38 -17.72
N LYS A 35 -8.35 -0.54 -17.75
CA LYS A 35 -9.27 0.56 -17.46
C LYS A 35 -9.32 0.89 -15.97
N MET A 36 -9.31 -0.12 -15.11
CA MET A 36 -9.20 0.05 -13.66
C MET A 36 -7.91 0.77 -13.29
N ASN A 37 -6.78 0.38 -13.88
CA ASN A 37 -5.49 1.03 -13.67
C ASN A 37 -5.50 2.49 -14.15
N ALA A 38 -6.08 2.77 -15.30
CA ALA A 38 -6.22 4.14 -15.80
C ALA A 38 -7.02 5.02 -14.81
N ILE A 39 -8.11 4.49 -14.23
CA ILE A 39 -8.91 5.18 -13.20
C ILE A 39 -8.10 5.39 -11.92
N ALA A 40 -7.39 4.37 -11.43
CA ALA A 40 -6.55 4.49 -10.24
C ALA A 40 -5.47 5.56 -10.42
N ASN A 41 -4.77 5.56 -11.55
CA ASN A 41 -3.75 6.56 -11.87
C ASN A 41 -4.35 7.97 -12.06
N ALA A 42 -5.57 8.09 -12.62
CA ALA A 42 -6.25 9.38 -12.74
C ALA A 42 -6.64 9.96 -11.37
N ILE A 43 -7.12 9.13 -10.44
CA ILE A 43 -7.42 9.53 -9.05
C ILE A 43 -6.14 10.00 -8.37
N ARG A 44 -5.06 9.21 -8.42
CA ARG A 44 -3.77 9.55 -7.84
C ARG A 44 -3.25 10.88 -8.37
N ALA A 45 -3.30 11.08 -9.68
CA ALA A 45 -2.90 12.33 -10.31
C ALA A 45 -3.76 13.53 -9.85
N ALA A 46 -5.08 13.35 -9.75
CA ALA A 46 -6.00 14.39 -9.26
C ALA A 46 -5.77 14.73 -7.78
N GLU A 47 -5.30 13.77 -6.98
CA GLU A 47 -4.97 13.94 -5.57
C GLU A 47 -3.49 14.28 -5.33
N GLY A 48 -2.73 14.58 -6.40
CA GLY A 48 -1.31 14.94 -6.31
C GLY A 48 -0.44 13.82 -5.79
N GLU A 49 -0.85 12.58 -5.98
CA GLU A 49 -0.02 11.42 -5.66
C GLU A 49 1.03 11.18 -6.73
N ASP A 50 2.23 10.93 -6.27
CA ASP A 50 3.37 10.63 -7.14
C ASP A 50 3.36 9.18 -7.66
N PHE A 51 2.73 8.29 -6.90
CA PHE A 51 2.71 6.86 -7.20
C PHE A 51 1.96 6.56 -8.50
N TYR A 52 2.59 5.79 -9.36
CA TYR A 52 2.06 5.38 -10.67
C TYR A 52 2.30 3.90 -10.89
N THR A 53 1.33 3.19 -11.45
CA THR A 53 1.44 1.78 -11.83
C THR A 53 1.22 1.58 -13.32
N THR A 54 2.02 0.70 -13.94
CA THR A 54 1.76 0.20 -15.29
C THR A 54 0.63 -0.83 -15.27
N ASP A 55 0.07 -1.15 -16.45
CA ASP A 55 -0.99 -2.17 -16.55
C ASP A 55 -0.49 -3.55 -16.09
N ASP A 56 0.76 -3.90 -16.42
CA ASP A 56 1.37 -5.16 -15.98
C ASP A 56 1.52 -5.25 -14.44
N GLN A 57 2.00 -4.17 -13.80
CA GLN A 57 2.09 -4.09 -12.34
C GLN A 57 0.71 -4.20 -11.68
N PHE A 58 -0.27 -3.48 -12.23
CA PHE A 58 -1.63 -3.48 -11.71
C PHE A 58 -2.29 -4.87 -11.85
N GLN A 59 -2.15 -5.52 -13.01
CA GLN A 59 -2.65 -6.86 -13.23
C GLN A 59 -2.03 -7.86 -12.25
N LYS A 60 -0.69 -7.90 -12.13
CA LYS A 60 0.03 -8.77 -11.18
C LYS A 60 -0.45 -8.57 -9.75
N PHE A 61 -0.66 -7.32 -9.35
CA PHE A 61 -1.20 -7.01 -8.02
C PHE A 61 -2.58 -7.64 -7.81
N TYR A 62 -3.50 -7.50 -8.79
CA TYR A 62 -4.86 -8.07 -8.68
C TYR A 62 -4.89 -9.60 -8.77
N GLU A 63 -3.98 -10.21 -9.49
CA GLU A 63 -3.84 -11.67 -9.59
C GLU A 63 -3.30 -12.33 -8.31
N ASN A 64 -2.62 -11.55 -7.44
CA ASN A 64 -2.00 -12.02 -6.21
C ASN A 64 -2.61 -11.40 -4.93
N LEU A 65 -3.81 -10.83 -5.02
CA LEU A 65 -4.48 -10.22 -3.87
C LEU A 65 -4.81 -11.26 -2.80
N SER A 66 -4.30 -11.05 -1.58
CA SER A 66 -4.71 -11.80 -0.39
C SER A 66 -6.07 -11.29 0.12
N GLY A 67 -6.90 -12.20 0.63
CA GLY A 67 -8.19 -11.86 1.25
C GLY A 67 -9.26 -11.28 0.32
N CYS A 68 -9.09 -11.44 -1.00
CA CYS A 68 -10.02 -10.95 -2.01
C CYS A 68 -10.15 -11.98 -3.15
N ASP A 69 -11.36 -12.40 -3.44
CA ASP A 69 -11.65 -13.11 -4.70
C ASP A 69 -12.03 -12.06 -5.75
N ALA A 70 -11.10 -11.77 -6.67
CA ALA A 70 -11.29 -10.73 -7.66
C ALA A 70 -12.55 -10.91 -8.52
N THR A 71 -13.03 -12.15 -8.69
CA THR A 71 -14.21 -12.45 -9.50
C THR A 71 -15.54 -12.16 -8.78
N THR A 72 -15.55 -12.13 -7.45
CA THR A 72 -16.74 -11.93 -6.62
C THR A 72 -16.69 -10.66 -5.78
N ASP A 73 -15.49 -10.15 -5.46
CA ASP A 73 -15.27 -9.07 -4.49
C ASP A 73 -14.93 -7.73 -5.17
N VAL A 74 -14.83 -7.73 -6.51
CA VAL A 74 -14.57 -6.52 -7.30
C VAL A 74 -15.80 -6.14 -8.12
N ALA A 75 -16.26 -4.91 -7.91
CA ALA A 75 -17.35 -4.27 -8.65
C ALA A 75 -16.80 -3.35 -9.74
N ILE A 76 -17.40 -3.37 -10.91
CA ILE A 76 -17.14 -2.43 -12.01
C ILE A 76 -18.38 -1.56 -12.19
N ALA A 77 -18.20 -0.25 -12.23
CA ALA A 77 -19.24 0.74 -12.53
C ALA A 77 -19.18 1.12 -14.01
N GLU A 78 -20.31 0.99 -14.70
CA GLU A 78 -20.46 1.38 -16.10
C GLU A 78 -21.59 2.39 -16.28
N ILE A 79 -21.38 3.40 -17.14
CA ILE A 79 -22.41 4.30 -17.66
C ILE A 79 -22.31 4.23 -19.19
N ASP A 80 -23.42 3.92 -19.86
CA ASP A 80 -23.48 3.77 -21.32
C ASP A 80 -22.41 2.82 -21.89
N GLY A 81 -22.14 1.71 -21.19
CA GLY A 81 -21.13 0.71 -21.57
C GLY A 81 -19.68 1.14 -21.37
N ARG A 82 -19.43 2.31 -20.77
CA ARG A 82 -18.11 2.82 -20.44
C ARG A 82 -17.82 2.62 -18.96
N ILE A 83 -16.69 2.01 -18.64
CA ILE A 83 -16.22 1.88 -17.25
C ILE A 83 -15.88 3.28 -16.71
N VAL A 84 -16.53 3.67 -15.62
CA VAL A 84 -16.37 4.96 -14.94
C VAL A 84 -15.87 4.81 -13.51
N GLY A 85 -15.76 3.58 -13.01
CA GLY A 85 -15.27 3.31 -11.67
C GLY A 85 -15.13 1.82 -11.41
N TYR A 86 -14.45 1.50 -10.32
CA TYR A 86 -14.41 0.15 -9.78
C TYR A 86 -14.32 0.19 -8.25
N GLY A 87 -14.75 -0.87 -7.60
CA GLY A 87 -14.62 -1.02 -6.16
C GLY A 87 -14.18 -2.41 -5.79
N ARG A 88 -13.48 -2.53 -4.67
CA ARG A 88 -12.95 -3.79 -4.16
C ARG A 88 -13.27 -3.93 -2.68
N THR A 89 -13.54 -5.17 -2.26
CA THR A 89 -13.54 -5.56 -0.85
C THR A 89 -12.47 -6.63 -0.63
N ALA A 90 -11.55 -6.39 0.31
CA ALA A 90 -10.57 -7.38 0.75
C ALA A 90 -10.67 -7.55 2.26
N THR A 91 -10.25 -8.69 2.80
CA THR A 91 -10.35 -8.97 4.23
C THR A 91 -9.02 -9.46 4.79
N HIS A 92 -8.71 -9.02 5.99
CA HIS A 92 -7.60 -9.56 6.77
C HIS A 92 -7.92 -9.51 8.27
N GLU A 93 -7.11 -10.19 9.07
CA GLU A 93 -7.22 -10.20 10.52
C GLU A 93 -5.92 -9.66 11.11
N GLU A 94 -6.03 -8.61 11.92
CA GLU A 94 -4.90 -8.05 12.66
C GLU A 94 -4.48 -9.00 13.77
N LEU A 95 -3.26 -8.85 14.28
CA LEU A 95 -2.69 -9.74 15.29
C LEU A 95 -3.52 -9.82 16.60
N ASP A 96 -4.26 -8.79 16.93
CA ASP A 96 -5.15 -8.73 18.10
C ASP A 96 -6.53 -9.38 17.90
N GLY A 97 -6.78 -9.90 16.69
CA GLY A 97 -8.05 -10.53 16.31
C GLY A 97 -9.08 -9.58 15.71
N THR A 98 -8.75 -8.30 15.56
CA THR A 98 -9.60 -7.33 14.86
C THR A 98 -9.70 -7.70 13.38
N ARG A 99 -10.93 -7.78 12.84
CA ARG A 99 -11.14 -8.07 11.41
C ARG A 99 -11.40 -6.81 10.62
N ILE A 100 -10.61 -6.65 9.59
CA ILE A 100 -10.66 -5.53 8.67
C ILE A 100 -11.28 -5.97 7.35
N TYR A 101 -12.21 -5.15 6.88
CA TYR A 101 -12.82 -5.23 5.54
C TYR A 101 -12.42 -3.97 4.80
N GLU A 102 -11.27 -4.06 4.12
CA GLU A 102 -10.77 -2.96 3.30
C GLU A 102 -11.69 -2.75 2.11
N ILE A 103 -12.15 -1.53 1.89
CA ILE A 103 -12.93 -1.15 0.72
C ILE A 103 -12.22 -0.07 -0.09
N ILE A 104 -12.24 -0.23 -1.41
CA ILE A 104 -11.66 0.72 -2.36
C ILE A 104 -12.76 1.18 -3.33
N PRO A 105 -13.48 2.28 -3.06
CA PRO A 105 -14.45 2.84 -3.98
C PRO A 105 -13.78 3.87 -4.91
N PHE A 106 -13.27 3.44 -6.04
CA PHE A 106 -12.59 4.29 -7.01
C PHE A 106 -13.50 4.67 -8.18
N VAL A 107 -13.61 5.98 -8.45
CA VAL A 107 -14.46 6.55 -9.49
C VAL A 107 -13.65 7.59 -10.27
N ASP A 108 -13.75 7.53 -11.61
CA ASP A 108 -13.03 8.44 -12.51
C ASP A 108 -13.41 9.90 -12.20
N PRO A 109 -12.48 10.72 -11.69
CA PRO A 109 -12.78 12.08 -11.24
C PRO A 109 -13.20 13.01 -12.37
N ALA A 110 -12.93 12.66 -13.63
CA ALA A 110 -13.30 13.45 -14.80
C ALA A 110 -14.72 13.16 -15.31
N VAL A 111 -15.30 12.02 -14.91
CA VAL A 111 -16.53 11.51 -15.54
C VAL A 111 -17.67 11.35 -14.55
N ALA A 112 -17.39 10.97 -13.32
CA ALA A 112 -18.40 10.55 -12.37
C ALA A 112 -18.51 11.48 -11.16
N GLY A 113 -19.76 11.81 -10.80
CA GLY A 113 -20.10 12.65 -9.66
C GLY A 113 -20.11 11.89 -8.32
N GLU A 114 -20.43 12.64 -7.26
CA GLU A 114 -20.50 12.14 -5.88
C GLU A 114 -21.50 10.97 -5.74
N GLU A 115 -22.60 11.01 -6.47
CA GLU A 115 -23.63 9.96 -6.45
C GLU A 115 -23.12 8.60 -6.96
N VAL A 116 -22.19 8.59 -7.95
CA VAL A 116 -21.56 7.36 -8.43
C VAL A 116 -20.55 6.83 -7.39
N PHE A 117 -19.80 7.73 -6.74
CA PHE A 117 -18.91 7.37 -5.63
C PHE A 117 -19.70 6.73 -4.48
N GLU A 118 -20.81 7.35 -4.05
CA GLU A 118 -21.67 6.84 -2.98
C GLU A 118 -22.30 5.47 -3.35
N ALA A 119 -22.75 5.30 -4.60
CA ALA A 119 -23.28 4.03 -5.06
C ALA A 119 -22.21 2.92 -5.04
N MET A 120 -20.99 3.24 -5.50
CA MET A 120 -19.86 2.30 -5.47
C MET A 120 -19.45 1.96 -4.03
N ARG A 121 -19.29 2.97 -3.16
CA ARG A 121 -18.96 2.77 -1.73
C ARG A 121 -20.01 1.86 -1.07
N ALA A 122 -21.29 2.16 -1.24
CA ALA A 122 -22.36 1.37 -0.66
C ALA A 122 -22.39 -0.08 -1.18
N ALA A 123 -22.06 -0.30 -2.45
CA ALA A 123 -21.97 -1.64 -3.03
C ALA A 123 -20.84 -2.48 -2.40
N VAL A 124 -19.62 -1.93 -2.28
CA VAL A 124 -18.50 -2.64 -1.65
C VAL A 124 -18.69 -2.81 -0.15
N GLU A 125 -19.35 -1.87 0.55
CA GLU A 125 -19.77 -2.07 1.95
C GLU A 125 -20.78 -3.24 2.07
N THR A 126 -21.77 -3.33 1.18
CA THR A 126 -22.72 -4.44 1.16
C THR A 126 -22.02 -5.78 0.95
N ARG A 127 -20.99 -5.80 0.08
CA ARG A 127 -20.16 -7.00 -0.09
C ARG A 127 -19.39 -7.33 1.19
N ALA A 128 -18.79 -6.35 1.84
CA ALA A 128 -18.10 -6.52 3.12
C ALA A 128 -19.03 -7.10 4.21
N VAL A 129 -20.26 -6.58 4.34
CA VAL A 129 -21.28 -7.11 5.25
C VAL A 129 -21.58 -8.58 4.96
N THR A 130 -21.73 -8.91 3.66
CA THR A 130 -22.00 -10.30 3.22
C THR A 130 -20.86 -11.24 3.62
N ILE A 131 -19.61 -10.83 3.44
CA ILE A 131 -18.42 -11.60 3.84
C ILE A 131 -18.37 -11.72 5.37
N ALA A 132 -18.60 -10.60 6.09
CA ALA A 132 -18.55 -10.53 7.54
C ALA A 132 -19.57 -11.43 8.25
N ALA A 133 -20.72 -11.70 7.61
CA ALA A 133 -21.72 -12.62 8.13
C ALA A 133 -21.22 -14.07 8.23
N GLY A 134 -20.21 -14.45 7.45
CA GLY A 134 -19.55 -15.76 7.53
C GLY A 134 -18.42 -15.84 8.55
N HIS A 135 -18.03 -14.72 9.15
CA HIS A 135 -16.93 -14.68 10.11
C HIS A 135 -17.44 -14.73 11.55
N PRO A 136 -16.65 -15.30 12.49
CA PRO A 136 -16.98 -15.33 13.91
C PRO A 136 -17.28 -13.94 14.49
N PRO A 137 -18.00 -13.86 15.63
CA PRO A 137 -18.14 -12.62 16.39
C PRO A 137 -16.78 -12.04 16.79
N GLY A 138 -16.71 -10.72 16.93
CA GLY A 138 -15.49 -9.98 17.29
C GLY A 138 -15.53 -8.57 16.72
N ASP A 139 -14.49 -7.80 16.99
CA ASP A 139 -14.36 -6.44 16.46
C ASP A 139 -14.15 -6.48 14.94
N LYS A 140 -14.99 -5.75 14.22
CA LYS A 140 -15.02 -5.68 12.77
C LYS A 140 -15.09 -4.24 12.31
N PHE A 141 -14.25 -3.88 11.36
CA PHE A 141 -14.24 -2.54 10.79
C PHE A 141 -14.21 -2.57 9.26
N LEU A 142 -15.00 -1.71 8.66
CA LEU A 142 -14.74 -1.25 7.30
C LEU A 142 -13.55 -0.30 7.34
N GLU A 143 -12.61 -0.47 6.42
CA GLU A 143 -11.43 0.38 6.32
C GLU A 143 -11.25 0.91 4.90
N THR A 144 -10.81 2.14 4.79
CA THR A 144 -10.41 2.78 3.53
C THR A 144 -9.38 3.87 3.82
N PHE A 145 -8.90 4.56 2.80
CA PHE A 145 -7.90 5.61 2.96
C PHE A 145 -8.32 6.92 2.31
N GLY A 146 -7.73 8.00 2.80
CA GLY A 146 -7.87 9.33 2.27
C GLY A 146 -6.60 10.16 2.50
N GLY A 147 -6.50 11.30 1.87
CA GLY A 147 -5.35 12.17 2.00
C GLY A 147 -5.74 13.65 2.07
N ASP A 148 -4.83 14.50 2.54
CA ASP A 148 -5.06 15.94 2.64
C ASP A 148 -5.42 16.59 1.29
N GLN A 149 -5.03 15.96 0.18
CA GLN A 149 -5.30 16.42 -1.18
C GLN A 149 -6.66 15.94 -1.73
N ALA A 150 -7.41 15.12 -0.97
CA ALA A 150 -8.71 14.58 -1.33
C ALA A 150 -9.85 15.08 -0.42
N PRO A 151 -10.03 16.41 -0.18
CA PRO A 151 -10.98 16.90 0.81
C PRO A 151 -12.44 16.51 0.52
N LYS A 152 -12.82 16.43 -0.75
CA LYS A 152 -14.17 16.01 -1.14
C LYS A 152 -14.43 14.54 -0.77
N ARG A 153 -13.52 13.63 -1.15
CA ARG A 153 -13.61 12.22 -0.79
C ARG A 153 -13.64 12.03 0.72
N ASN A 154 -12.77 12.73 1.44
CA ASN A 154 -12.73 12.67 2.91
C ASN A 154 -14.06 13.10 3.53
N ALA A 155 -14.70 14.18 3.01
CA ALA A 155 -15.99 14.62 3.49
C ALA A 155 -17.10 13.59 3.23
N LEU A 156 -17.13 12.93 2.06
CA LEU A 156 -18.06 11.86 1.76
C LEU A 156 -17.86 10.65 2.69
N LEU A 157 -16.62 10.26 2.94
CA LEU A 157 -16.32 9.17 3.88
C LEU A 157 -16.79 9.52 5.29
N GLN A 158 -16.53 10.74 5.78
CA GLN A 158 -16.98 11.18 7.10
C GLN A 158 -18.52 11.23 7.19
N ALA A 159 -19.20 11.73 6.16
CA ALA A 159 -20.67 11.71 6.09
C ALA A 159 -21.23 10.30 6.11
N ALA A 160 -20.51 9.31 5.57
CA ALA A 160 -20.84 7.89 5.61
C ALA A 160 -20.49 7.20 6.94
N GLY A 161 -19.96 7.93 7.94
CA GLY A 161 -19.64 7.43 9.28
C GLY A 161 -18.23 6.90 9.46
N TYR A 162 -17.32 7.15 8.51
CA TYR A 162 -15.90 6.84 8.69
C TYR A 162 -15.20 7.94 9.49
N ALA A 163 -14.29 7.54 10.36
CA ALA A 163 -13.40 8.44 11.09
C ALA A 163 -11.94 8.14 10.78
N PRO A 164 -11.07 9.16 10.67
CA PRO A 164 -9.63 8.92 10.55
C PRO A 164 -9.10 8.33 11.86
N VAL A 165 -8.36 7.22 11.77
CA VAL A 165 -7.84 6.47 12.93
C VAL A 165 -6.33 6.41 12.97
N ARG A 166 -5.65 6.65 11.84
CA ARG A 166 -4.19 6.62 11.75
C ARG A 166 -3.72 7.56 10.65
N TYR A 167 -2.58 8.21 10.86
CA TYR A 167 -2.01 9.15 9.90
C TYR A 167 -0.62 8.71 9.44
N PHE A 168 -0.31 9.03 8.18
CA PHE A 168 0.98 8.71 7.56
C PHE A 168 1.53 9.95 6.86
N TYR A 169 2.86 10.09 6.86
CA TYR A 169 3.53 11.06 6.01
C TYR A 169 4.23 10.38 4.84
N SER A 170 4.09 10.96 3.64
CA SER A 170 5.10 10.82 2.60
C SER A 170 6.17 11.86 2.87
N MET A 171 7.43 11.44 2.93
CA MET A 171 8.55 12.32 3.24
C MET A 171 9.57 12.28 2.11
N VAL A 172 10.21 13.42 1.85
CA VAL A 172 11.24 13.55 0.83
C VAL A 172 12.51 14.15 1.44
N ARG A 173 13.65 13.56 1.11
CA ARG A 173 14.97 14.16 1.23
C ARG A 173 15.35 14.76 -0.12
N PRO A 174 15.43 16.10 -0.25
CA PRO A 174 15.52 16.76 -1.56
C PRO A 174 16.92 16.73 -2.20
N SER A 175 17.93 16.26 -1.47
CA SER A 175 19.30 16.17 -1.99
C SER A 175 20.03 14.95 -1.43
N LEU A 176 20.78 14.28 -2.29
CA LEU A 176 21.70 13.19 -1.92
C LEU A 176 23.17 13.63 -1.89
N GLU A 177 23.45 14.94 -1.85
CA GLU A 177 24.83 15.46 -1.80
C GLU A 177 25.42 15.41 -0.38
N ASP A 178 24.73 16.02 0.60
CA ASP A 178 25.20 16.08 1.99
C ASP A 178 24.69 14.86 2.76
N LEU A 179 25.47 13.78 2.76
CA LEU A 179 25.07 12.53 3.41
C LEU A 179 25.31 12.58 4.92
N PRO A 180 24.39 12.05 5.75
CA PRO A 180 24.60 12.00 7.18
C PRO A 180 25.75 11.03 7.53
N ASP A 181 26.63 11.44 8.41
CA ASP A 181 27.61 10.53 9.02
C ASP A 181 26.88 9.65 10.05
N ALA A 182 26.82 8.36 9.76
CA ALA A 182 26.13 7.38 10.60
C ALA A 182 26.84 6.02 10.47
N PRO A 183 27.87 5.78 11.28
CA PRO A 183 28.59 4.51 11.24
C PRO A 183 27.68 3.35 11.66
N LEU A 184 27.95 2.18 11.10
CA LEU A 184 27.30 0.96 11.51
C LEU A 184 27.66 0.63 12.96
N PRO A 185 26.72 0.21 13.83
CA PRO A 185 27.03 -0.23 15.18
C PRO A 185 28.02 -1.39 15.21
N ASP A 186 28.90 -1.40 16.22
CA ASP A 186 29.92 -2.44 16.40
C ASP A 186 29.29 -3.85 16.41
N GLY A 187 30.00 -4.78 15.78
CA GLY A 187 29.62 -6.18 15.66
C GLY A 187 28.65 -6.49 14.53
N LEU A 188 28.18 -5.46 13.81
CA LEU A 188 27.29 -5.65 12.66
C LEU A 188 28.03 -5.41 11.36
N GLU A 189 27.62 -6.09 10.30
CA GLU A 189 28.15 -5.90 8.96
C GLU A 189 27.04 -5.81 7.92
N ILE A 190 27.27 -5.07 6.84
CA ILE A 190 26.39 -5.06 5.67
C ILE A 190 26.94 -6.04 4.66
N ARG A 191 26.11 -7.02 4.25
CA ARG A 191 26.46 -8.01 3.24
C ARG A 191 25.67 -7.80 1.96
N GLU A 192 26.24 -8.21 0.84
CA GLU A 192 25.54 -8.34 -0.43
C GLU A 192 24.44 -9.41 -0.32
N VAL A 193 23.29 -9.12 -0.86
CA VAL A 193 22.14 -10.03 -0.81
C VAL A 193 22.33 -11.18 -1.81
N GLN A 194 22.18 -12.40 -1.32
CA GLN A 194 22.18 -13.62 -2.13
C GLN A 194 20.79 -14.24 -2.17
N PRO A 195 20.46 -15.05 -3.17
CA PRO A 195 19.13 -15.68 -3.28
C PRO A 195 18.70 -16.45 -2.02
N GLU A 196 19.63 -17.15 -1.36
CA GLU A 196 19.39 -17.90 -0.12
C GLU A 196 19.05 -17.01 1.07
N HIS A 197 19.37 -15.71 1.02
CA HIS A 197 19.05 -14.74 2.07
C HIS A 197 17.60 -14.29 2.05
N MET A 198 16.87 -14.43 0.91
CA MET A 198 15.57 -13.81 0.72
C MET A 198 14.55 -14.19 1.79
N ARG A 199 14.49 -15.47 2.18
CA ARG A 199 13.55 -15.90 3.22
C ARG A 199 13.92 -15.35 4.60
N LEU A 200 15.20 -15.24 4.92
CA LEU A 200 15.67 -14.64 6.19
C LEU A 200 15.36 -13.15 6.26
N ILE A 201 15.61 -12.43 5.16
CA ILE A 201 15.32 -11.00 5.04
C ILE A 201 13.80 -10.74 5.19
N TRP A 202 12.98 -11.57 4.53
CA TRP A 202 11.53 -11.50 4.64
C TRP A 202 11.05 -11.75 6.07
N ALA A 203 11.46 -12.85 6.67
CA ALA A 203 11.06 -13.22 8.02
C ALA A 203 11.49 -12.19 9.07
N ALA A 204 12.70 -11.61 8.93
CA ALA A 204 13.17 -10.56 9.83
C ALA A 204 12.36 -9.26 9.70
N ALA A 205 11.90 -8.92 8.49
CA ALA A 205 11.00 -7.80 8.29
C ALA A 205 9.67 -8.05 8.97
N ASP A 206 9.06 -9.20 8.71
CA ASP A 206 7.76 -9.59 9.27
C ASP A 206 7.78 -9.54 10.80
N GLU A 207 8.78 -10.13 11.45
CA GLU A 207 8.95 -10.06 12.91
C GLU A 207 9.16 -8.62 13.42
N ALA A 208 9.93 -7.80 12.70
CA ALA A 208 10.21 -6.42 13.12
C ALA A 208 8.97 -5.52 13.01
N PHE A 209 8.05 -5.82 12.08
CA PHE A 209 6.81 -5.07 11.88
C PHE A 209 5.67 -5.50 12.82
N ARG A 210 5.80 -6.60 13.59
CA ARG A 210 4.76 -7.07 14.51
C ARG A 210 4.30 -6.05 15.55
N ASP A 211 5.13 -5.07 15.86
CA ASP A 211 4.80 -3.99 16.81
C ASP A 211 4.09 -2.79 16.11
N HIS A 212 3.89 -2.85 14.80
CA HIS A 212 3.23 -1.78 14.06
C HIS A 212 1.71 -1.87 14.22
N TRP A 213 1.06 -0.71 14.17
CA TRP A 213 -0.39 -0.63 14.15
C TRP A 213 -0.94 -1.35 12.92
N GLY A 214 -2.03 -2.10 13.10
CA GLY A 214 -2.66 -2.84 12.02
C GLY A 214 -1.83 -3.99 11.46
N TYR A 215 -0.82 -4.48 12.19
CA TYR A 215 -0.01 -5.58 11.72
C TYR A 215 -0.84 -6.83 11.48
N THR A 216 -0.69 -7.38 10.27
CA THR A 216 -1.25 -8.65 9.83
C THR A 216 -0.10 -9.59 9.49
N PRO A 217 -0.08 -10.83 10.03
CA PRO A 217 0.95 -11.80 9.68
C PRO A 217 1.01 -12.06 8.18
N SER A 218 2.20 -12.02 7.61
CA SER A 218 2.41 -12.24 6.18
C SER A 218 2.10 -13.69 5.78
N THR A 219 1.54 -13.86 4.59
CA THR A 219 1.22 -15.17 3.99
C THR A 219 2.30 -15.61 3.00
N GLU A 220 2.23 -16.86 2.54
CA GLU A 220 3.12 -17.33 1.48
C GLU A 220 2.88 -16.59 0.15
N SER A 221 1.65 -16.20 -0.14
CA SER A 221 1.33 -15.38 -1.32
C SER A 221 2.01 -14.00 -1.27
N ASP A 222 2.10 -13.40 -0.07
CA ASP A 222 2.82 -12.12 0.11
C ASP A 222 4.32 -12.31 -0.10
N TYR A 223 4.88 -13.46 0.27
CA TYR A 223 6.28 -13.79 0.00
C TYR A 223 6.53 -13.99 -1.50
N GLU A 224 5.63 -14.67 -2.22
CA GLU A 224 5.71 -14.82 -3.68
C GLU A 224 5.64 -13.46 -4.39
N LEU A 225 4.76 -12.59 -3.94
CA LEU A 225 4.69 -11.21 -4.45
C LEU A 225 6.00 -10.44 -4.19
N PHE A 226 6.56 -10.55 -2.98
CA PHE A 226 7.86 -9.97 -2.63
C PHE A 226 8.99 -10.43 -3.57
N LEU A 227 9.00 -11.68 -3.98
CA LEU A 227 10.02 -12.22 -4.88
C LEU A 227 9.84 -11.76 -6.35
N THR A 228 8.64 -11.40 -6.74
CA THR A 228 8.26 -11.15 -8.15
C THR A 228 7.89 -9.70 -8.46
N ASP A 229 7.88 -8.81 -7.47
CA ASP A 229 7.59 -7.38 -7.67
C ASP A 229 8.63 -6.75 -8.62
N PRO A 230 8.22 -6.26 -9.80
CA PRO A 230 9.16 -5.81 -10.81
C PRO A 230 9.91 -4.52 -10.47
N VAL A 231 9.45 -3.77 -9.45
CA VAL A 231 10.06 -2.52 -9.01
C VAL A 231 11.03 -2.76 -7.85
N MET A 232 10.69 -3.70 -6.96
CA MET A 232 11.39 -3.91 -5.69
C MET A 232 12.45 -5.03 -5.73
N THR A 233 12.61 -5.75 -6.83
CA THR A 233 13.48 -6.93 -6.91
C THR A 233 14.98 -6.64 -7.09
N ASP A 234 15.39 -5.38 -7.39
CA ASP A 234 16.83 -5.03 -7.48
C ASP A 234 17.48 -4.99 -6.09
N SER A 235 17.84 -6.15 -5.56
CA SER A 235 18.47 -6.29 -4.24
C SER A 235 19.86 -5.63 -4.13
N SER A 236 20.47 -5.22 -5.24
CA SER A 236 21.73 -4.46 -5.21
C SER A 236 21.57 -3.07 -4.57
N LEU A 237 20.33 -2.55 -4.51
CA LEU A 237 19.97 -1.31 -3.82
C LEU A 237 19.66 -1.51 -2.33
N TRP A 238 19.61 -2.75 -1.84
CA TRP A 238 19.26 -3.02 -0.45
C TRP A 238 20.48 -2.90 0.46
N ARG A 239 20.22 -2.55 1.71
CA ARG A 239 21.20 -2.56 2.80
C ARG A 239 20.68 -3.43 3.92
N ILE A 240 21.28 -4.60 4.05
CA ILE A 240 20.91 -5.61 5.04
C ILE A 240 22.08 -5.72 6.03
N ALA A 241 21.81 -5.41 7.30
CA ALA A 241 22.78 -5.59 8.38
C ALA A 241 22.62 -6.97 9.02
N TRP A 242 23.75 -7.60 9.27
CA TRP A 242 23.85 -8.93 9.84
C TRP A 242 24.63 -8.91 11.17
N ASP A 243 24.19 -9.75 12.10
CA ASP A 243 24.89 -10.12 13.34
C ASP A 243 25.10 -11.65 13.26
N GLY A 244 26.32 -12.08 12.88
CA GLY A 244 26.54 -13.46 12.49
C GLY A 244 25.60 -13.88 11.35
N ASP A 245 24.73 -14.85 11.57
CA ASP A 245 23.78 -15.36 10.57
C ASP A 245 22.36 -14.76 10.72
N GLU A 246 22.17 -13.82 11.64
CA GLU A 246 20.88 -13.18 11.89
C GLU A 246 20.76 -11.83 11.17
N VAL A 247 19.62 -11.54 10.58
CA VAL A 247 19.31 -10.22 10.00
C VAL A 247 18.97 -9.25 11.11
N ALA A 248 19.90 -8.35 11.43
CA ALA A 248 19.74 -7.34 12.48
C ALA A 248 18.83 -6.18 12.08
N GLY A 249 18.86 -5.82 10.80
CA GLY A 249 18.02 -4.76 10.25
C GLY A 249 18.20 -4.61 8.75
N GLN A 250 17.29 -3.88 8.12
CA GLN A 250 17.26 -3.72 6.68
C GLN A 250 16.68 -2.39 6.22
N VAL A 251 17.12 -1.97 5.06
CA VAL A 251 16.53 -0.93 4.20
C VAL A 251 16.49 -1.51 2.80
N ARG A 252 15.31 -1.62 2.21
CA ARG A 252 15.13 -2.08 0.84
C ARG A 252 14.78 -0.90 -0.04
N SER A 253 15.81 -0.32 -0.65
CA SER A 253 15.63 0.80 -1.59
C SER A 253 15.25 0.29 -2.97
N TYR A 254 14.51 1.11 -3.70
CA TYR A 254 14.14 0.85 -5.09
C TYR A 254 14.05 2.15 -5.90
N ILE A 255 13.97 2.02 -7.21
CA ILE A 255 13.78 3.14 -8.15
C ILE A 255 12.62 2.78 -9.07
N ASN A 256 11.57 3.62 -9.07
CA ASN A 256 10.50 3.50 -10.05
C ASN A 256 10.81 4.41 -11.26
N ALA A 257 11.36 3.82 -12.32
CA ALA A 257 11.79 4.55 -13.50
C ALA A 257 10.62 5.19 -14.26
N GLU A 258 9.47 4.50 -14.33
CA GLU A 258 8.25 4.99 -14.97
C GLU A 258 7.70 6.23 -14.26
N GLU A 259 7.66 6.18 -12.93
CA GLU A 259 7.25 7.29 -12.10
C GLU A 259 8.19 8.49 -12.26
N ASN A 260 9.50 8.25 -12.26
CA ASN A 260 10.50 9.29 -12.46
C ASN A 260 10.37 9.96 -13.83
N ALA A 261 10.17 9.17 -14.89
CA ALA A 261 9.96 9.70 -16.23
C ALA A 261 8.69 10.55 -16.33
N ARG A 262 7.61 10.10 -15.71
CA ARG A 262 6.31 10.79 -15.71
C ARG A 262 6.36 12.14 -15.00
N HIS A 263 7.07 12.22 -13.87
CA HIS A 263 7.16 13.42 -13.06
C HIS A 263 8.39 14.28 -13.35
N GLY A 264 9.25 13.88 -14.29
CA GLY A 264 10.47 14.64 -14.67
C GLY A 264 11.44 14.78 -13.50
N ARG A 265 11.60 13.76 -12.66
CA ARG A 265 12.45 13.78 -11.46
C ARG A 265 13.36 12.55 -11.40
N LEU A 266 14.32 12.56 -10.47
CA LEU A 266 15.29 11.49 -10.23
C LEU A 266 15.22 11.07 -8.76
N ARG A 267 14.13 10.35 -8.39
CA ARG A 267 13.82 9.90 -7.03
C ARG A 267 14.09 8.43 -6.86
N GLY A 268 14.83 8.09 -5.77
CA GLY A 268 14.86 6.74 -5.22
C GLY A 268 13.96 6.64 -3.98
N TYR A 269 13.51 5.46 -3.67
CA TYR A 269 12.75 5.19 -2.45
C TYR A 269 13.60 4.42 -1.46
N THR A 270 13.52 4.81 -0.19
CA THR A 270 14.20 4.19 0.95
C THR A 270 13.11 3.61 1.84
N GLU A 271 12.70 2.38 1.58
CA GLU A 271 11.51 1.77 2.15
C GLU A 271 11.83 0.47 2.91
N HIS A 272 10.80 -0.15 3.50
CA HIS A 272 10.92 -1.36 4.32
C HIS A 272 12.05 -1.26 5.36
N ILE A 273 12.15 -0.08 5.99
CA ILE A 273 13.13 0.18 7.03
C ILE A 273 12.71 -0.55 8.29
N SER A 274 13.45 -1.57 8.66
CA SER A 274 13.16 -2.36 9.86
C SER A 274 14.42 -2.72 10.64
N VAL A 275 14.27 -2.81 11.97
CA VAL A 275 15.34 -3.21 12.90
C VAL A 275 14.75 -4.20 13.90
N GLY A 276 15.35 -5.37 14.00
CA GLY A 276 14.97 -6.40 14.96
C GLY A 276 15.11 -5.89 16.41
N ARG A 277 14.24 -6.34 17.31
CA ARG A 277 14.15 -5.86 18.71
C ARG A 277 15.50 -5.81 19.44
N PRO A 278 16.40 -6.84 19.34
CA PRO A 278 17.70 -6.82 20.04
C PRO A 278 18.64 -5.69 19.60
N TRP A 279 18.48 -5.20 18.37
CA TRP A 279 19.37 -4.20 17.77
C TRP A 279 18.78 -2.79 17.74
N ARG A 280 17.57 -2.59 18.27
CA ARG A 280 16.92 -1.26 18.33
C ARG A 280 17.67 -0.30 19.24
N ARG A 281 17.49 1.00 19.02
CA ARG A 281 18.09 2.12 19.79
C ARG A 281 19.62 2.16 19.79
N ARG A 282 20.28 1.47 18.86
CA ARG A 282 21.74 1.49 18.66
C ARG A 282 22.17 2.36 17.46
N GLY A 283 21.25 3.09 16.82
CA GLY A 283 21.56 3.89 15.63
C GLY A 283 21.48 3.12 14.31
N LEU A 284 21.16 1.82 14.32
CA LEU A 284 21.21 0.94 13.14
C LEU A 284 20.31 1.44 11.99
N ALA A 285 19.07 1.85 12.26
CA ALA A 285 18.18 2.37 11.22
C ALA A 285 18.81 3.58 10.50
N ARG A 286 19.38 4.53 11.26
CA ARG A 286 20.05 5.70 10.69
C ARG A 286 21.26 5.30 9.84
N ALA A 287 22.07 4.34 10.31
CA ALA A 287 23.22 3.84 9.58
C ALA A 287 22.84 3.19 8.25
N LEU A 288 21.79 2.35 8.24
CA LEU A 288 21.30 1.68 7.02
C LEU A 288 20.70 2.67 6.02
N ILE A 289 19.95 3.66 6.49
CA ILE A 289 19.42 4.75 5.65
C ILE A 289 20.58 5.54 5.03
N ALA A 290 21.55 5.96 5.84
CA ALA A 290 22.72 6.67 5.35
C ALA A 290 23.51 5.86 4.31
N ALA A 291 23.66 4.55 4.55
CA ALA A 291 24.35 3.62 3.63
C ALA A 291 23.56 3.37 2.32
N SER A 292 22.26 3.64 2.27
CA SER A 292 21.47 3.49 1.04
C SER A 292 21.64 4.67 0.06
N PHE A 293 21.89 5.87 0.55
CA PHE A 293 21.98 7.07 -0.27
C PHE A 293 23.09 7.04 -1.35
N PRO A 294 24.33 6.57 -1.04
CA PRO A 294 25.35 6.43 -2.07
C PRO A 294 24.95 5.52 -3.22
N LEU A 295 24.15 4.48 -2.96
CA LEU A 295 23.65 3.59 -4.01
C LEU A 295 22.66 4.28 -4.92
N LEU A 296 21.67 4.99 -4.35
CA LEU A 296 20.70 5.75 -5.11
C LEU A 296 21.41 6.83 -5.94
N ARG A 297 22.36 7.55 -5.36
CA ARG A 297 23.18 8.55 -6.08
C ARG A 297 23.98 7.93 -7.21
N ALA A 298 24.60 6.76 -7.01
CA ALA A 298 25.33 6.04 -8.05
C ALA A 298 24.46 5.59 -9.23
N ARG A 299 23.13 5.43 -8.99
CA ARG A 299 22.12 5.17 -10.03
C ARG A 299 21.54 6.47 -10.62
N GLY A 300 22.14 7.64 -10.32
CA GLY A 300 21.73 8.93 -10.86
C GLY A 300 20.57 9.60 -10.14
N MET A 301 20.11 9.07 -8.99
CA MET A 301 19.06 9.72 -8.23
C MET A 301 19.59 10.96 -7.51
N THR A 302 18.76 11.99 -7.44
CA THR A 302 19.09 13.27 -6.78
C THR A 302 18.36 13.45 -5.47
N GLU A 303 17.26 12.74 -5.26
CA GLU A 303 16.44 12.80 -4.04
C GLU A 303 16.02 11.40 -3.59
N ALA A 304 15.64 11.29 -2.32
CA ALA A 304 15.07 10.06 -1.74
C ALA A 304 13.71 10.32 -1.10
N ALA A 305 12.83 9.31 -1.11
CA ALA A 305 11.52 9.38 -0.46
C ALA A 305 11.27 8.15 0.40
N LEU A 306 10.33 8.28 1.34
CA LEU A 306 9.82 7.19 2.18
C LEU A 306 8.41 7.51 2.70
N GLY A 307 7.72 6.45 3.17
CA GLY A 307 6.50 6.56 3.95
C GLY A 307 6.74 6.33 5.44
N VAL A 308 5.95 6.96 6.31
CA VAL A 308 6.04 6.75 7.76
C VAL A 308 4.69 6.92 8.44
N ASP A 309 4.38 6.02 9.36
CA ASP A 309 3.32 6.15 10.34
C ASP A 309 3.69 7.23 11.36
N THR A 310 2.87 8.30 11.46
CA THR A 310 3.17 9.47 12.30
C THR A 310 3.12 9.17 13.80
N GLU A 311 2.44 8.11 14.19
CA GLU A 311 2.26 7.67 15.57
C GLU A 311 3.10 6.43 15.90
N ASN A 312 4.07 6.09 15.04
CA ASN A 312 4.97 4.98 15.26
C ASN A 312 5.75 5.15 16.57
N THR A 313 5.55 4.21 17.50
CA THR A 313 6.15 4.23 18.85
C THR A 313 7.67 4.03 18.85
N SER A 314 8.27 3.56 17.75
CA SER A 314 9.72 3.37 17.61
C SER A 314 10.51 4.67 17.52
N GLY A 315 9.84 5.80 17.26
CA GLY A 315 10.48 7.10 17.03
C GLY A 315 11.05 7.26 15.62
N ALA A 316 10.56 6.49 14.66
CA ALA A 316 11.01 6.48 13.26
C ALA A 316 10.99 7.86 12.61
N LEU A 317 9.95 8.67 12.86
CA LEU A 317 9.84 10.03 12.32
C LEU A 317 11.09 10.88 12.64
N ARG A 318 11.55 10.87 13.90
CA ARG A 318 12.76 11.61 14.31
C ARG A 318 14.03 11.08 13.62
N VAL A 319 14.12 9.78 13.40
CA VAL A 319 15.24 9.18 12.65
C VAL A 319 15.25 9.71 11.22
N TYR A 320 14.10 9.74 10.56
CA TYR A 320 13.99 10.20 9.18
C TYR A 320 14.26 11.70 9.04
N GLU A 321 13.71 12.52 9.94
CA GLU A 321 14.03 13.96 10.00
C GLU A 321 15.54 14.18 10.22
N GLY A 322 16.16 13.41 11.11
CA GLY A 322 17.61 13.41 11.35
C GLY A 322 18.45 12.94 10.15
N CYS A 323 17.85 12.19 9.22
CA CYS A 323 18.45 11.82 7.92
C CYS A 323 18.11 12.83 6.81
N GLY A 324 17.47 13.96 7.12
CA GLY A 324 17.19 15.04 6.20
C GLY A 324 15.86 14.93 5.44
N PHE A 325 15.01 13.95 5.76
CA PHE A 325 13.68 13.88 5.19
C PHE A 325 12.74 14.94 5.78
N ARG A 326 11.78 15.39 4.97
CA ARG A 326 10.75 16.36 5.36
C ARG A 326 9.39 15.87 4.89
N PRO A 327 8.32 16.02 5.67
CA PRO A 327 6.96 15.70 5.24
C PRO A 327 6.56 16.55 4.03
N VAL A 328 6.01 15.93 3.02
CA VAL A 328 5.48 16.59 1.81
C VAL A 328 3.99 16.34 1.62
N ARG A 329 3.46 15.25 2.20
CA ARG A 329 2.04 14.91 2.13
C ARG A 329 1.63 14.11 3.35
N ARG A 330 0.37 14.25 3.75
CA ARG A 330 -0.26 13.43 4.79
C ARG A 330 -1.44 12.64 4.22
N SER A 331 -1.52 11.36 4.56
CA SER A 331 -2.68 10.50 4.33
C SER A 331 -3.21 9.95 5.65
N ALA A 332 -4.40 9.37 5.60
CA ALA A 332 -5.02 8.74 6.77
C ALA A 332 -5.73 7.45 6.39
N THR A 333 -5.69 6.49 7.30
CA THR A 333 -6.62 5.36 7.30
C THR A 333 -7.90 5.78 7.99
N TYR A 334 -9.02 5.47 7.36
CA TYR A 334 -10.36 5.72 7.87
C TYR A 334 -11.03 4.41 8.23
N ARG A 335 -11.62 4.32 9.42
CA ARG A 335 -12.39 3.16 9.85
C ARG A 335 -13.84 3.52 10.20
N LYS A 336 -14.73 2.56 9.99
CA LYS A 336 -16.13 2.59 10.42
C LYS A 336 -16.46 1.23 11.04
N PRO A 337 -17.02 1.17 12.26
CA PRO A 337 -17.45 -0.09 12.84
C PRO A 337 -18.41 -0.82 11.90
N LEU A 338 -18.21 -2.12 11.73
CA LEU A 338 -19.11 -2.99 10.99
C LEU A 338 -19.99 -3.74 12.00
N ALA A 339 -21.24 -3.29 12.11
CA ALA A 339 -22.22 -3.84 13.05
C ALA A 339 -22.73 -5.22 12.62
#